data_781427f5cd4019175dd5c023bf4aeeea
#
_entry.id   781427f5cd4019175dd5c023bf4aeeea
#
_cell.length_a   1.000
_cell.length_b   1.000
_cell.length_c   1.000
_cell.angle_alpha   90.00
_cell.angle_beta   90.00
_cell.angle_gamma   90.00
#
_symmetry.space_group_name_H-M   'P 1'
#
loop_
_entity.id
_entity.type
_entity.pdbx_description
1 polymer ?
#
loop_
_entity_poly.entity_id
_entity_poly.type
_entity_poly.pdbx_seq_one_letter_code
_entity_poly.pdbx_strand_id
1 'polypeptide(L)'
;QLASVPGVRMRAAVIGQSQVRRGNPLSLDASSSYTAFGHICHWQWDLDGDGHYEIDSATPEITRTLTRIGTYQAHLRITDTTGTSDTLTFPIQVTRDGDGVPDTHDNCPTIANQDQTDTDHDGIGDACDPHTTTKAPR
;
A
#
# COMPACT_ATOMS: atom_id res chain seq x y z
N GLN A 1 -25.90 13.58 -13.04
CA GLN A 1 -25.32 13.14 -13.18
C GLN A 1 -24.36 12.90 -13.28
N LEU A 2 -24.59 12.67 -13.22
CA LEU A 2 -23.72 12.40 -13.24
C LEU A 2 -22.88 12.25 -13.71
N ALA A 3 -23.20 12.69 -13.67
CA ALA A 3 -21.91 13.01 -14.15
C ALA A 3 -20.96 11.90 -14.32
N SER A 4 -21.40 10.80 -14.53
CA SER A 4 -20.54 9.66 -14.76
C SER A 4 -19.82 9.79 -16.08
N VAL A 5 -18.58 9.33 -16.12
CA VAL A 5 -17.86 9.19 -17.38
C VAL A 5 -18.63 8.18 -18.24
N PRO A 6 -18.91 8.48 -19.52
CA PRO A 6 -19.61 7.52 -20.37
C PRO A 6 -18.91 6.18 -20.38
N GLY A 7 -19.67 5.11 -20.19
CA GLY A 7 -19.15 3.75 -20.14
C GLY A 7 -18.69 3.27 -18.78
N VAL A 8 -18.57 4.17 -17.80
CA VAL A 8 -18.17 3.76 -16.45
C VAL A 8 -19.41 3.56 -15.60
N ARG A 9 -19.74 2.31 -15.32
CA ARG A 9 -20.89 1.95 -14.48
C ARG A 9 -20.51 1.65 -13.06
N MET A 10 -19.29 1.22 -12.86
CA MET A 10 -18.77 0.89 -11.56
C MET A 10 -17.25 1.07 -11.59
N ARG A 11 -16.69 1.54 -10.51
CA ARG A 11 -15.25 1.72 -10.41
C ARG A 11 -14.79 1.48 -8.99
N ALA A 12 -13.89 0.52 -8.84
CA ALA A 12 -13.19 0.30 -7.57
C ALA A 12 -12.08 1.34 -7.43
N ALA A 13 -12.01 1.98 -6.28
CA ALA A 13 -10.99 2.99 -5.99
C ALA A 13 -10.56 2.86 -4.55
N VAL A 14 -9.28 3.11 -4.27
CA VAL A 14 -8.76 3.05 -2.92
C VAL A 14 -7.86 4.26 -2.68
N ILE A 15 -7.96 4.79 -1.46
CA ILE A 15 -7.10 5.86 -0.97
C ILE A 15 -6.42 5.33 0.28
N GLY A 16 -5.16 5.65 0.47
CA GLY A 16 -4.44 5.25 1.66
C GLY A 16 -2.98 5.06 1.40
N GLN A 17 -2.33 4.43 2.36
CA GLN A 17 -0.90 4.19 2.30
C GLN A 17 -0.62 3.00 1.37
N SER A 18 0.35 3.17 0.48
CA SER A 18 0.87 2.06 -0.30
C SER A 18 2.17 1.53 0.28
N GLN A 19 2.68 2.16 1.33
CA GLN A 19 3.93 1.81 2.00
C GLN A 19 3.68 1.81 3.50
N VAL A 20 4.18 0.80 4.18
CA VAL A 20 3.97 0.69 5.61
C VAL A 20 5.16 0.00 6.26
N ARG A 21 5.45 0.40 7.47
CA ARG A 21 6.44 -0.28 8.30
C ARG A 21 5.86 -1.58 8.83
N ARG A 22 6.65 -2.64 8.81
CA ARG A 22 6.24 -3.93 9.37
C ARG A 22 5.74 -3.75 10.80
N GLY A 23 4.56 -4.31 11.08
CA GLY A 23 3.98 -4.24 12.42
C GLY A 23 3.16 -2.99 12.69
N ASN A 24 3.17 -2.01 11.78
CA ASN A 24 2.33 -0.82 11.90
C ASN A 24 1.01 -1.03 11.20
N PRO A 25 -0.07 -0.39 11.68
CA PRO A 25 -1.35 -0.51 11.02
C PRO A 25 -1.35 0.17 9.65
N LEU A 26 -1.91 -0.52 8.67
CA LEU A 26 -2.15 -0.02 7.33
C LEU A 26 -3.63 0.29 7.21
N SER A 27 -3.96 1.54 6.88
CA SER A 27 -5.34 1.98 6.71
C SER A 27 -5.62 2.19 5.23
N LEU A 28 -6.70 1.60 4.75
CA LEU A 28 -7.15 1.69 3.37
C LEU A 28 -8.60 2.14 3.35
N ASP A 29 -8.92 3.01 2.42
CA ASP A 29 -10.24 3.62 2.31
C ASP A 29 -10.73 3.49 0.86
N ALA A 30 -11.76 2.69 0.67
CA ALA A 30 -12.38 2.47 -0.63
C ALA A 30 -13.66 3.29 -0.81
N SER A 31 -13.90 4.30 0.02
CA SER A 31 -15.13 5.09 -0.05
C SER A 31 -15.27 5.92 -1.32
N SER A 32 -14.18 6.12 -2.08
CA SER A 32 -14.27 6.78 -3.38
C SER A 32 -14.68 5.83 -4.50
N SER A 33 -14.89 4.56 -4.21
CA SER A 33 -15.43 3.63 -5.19
C SER A 33 -16.85 4.03 -5.58
N TYR A 34 -17.24 3.69 -6.80
CA TYR A 34 -18.46 4.21 -7.41
C TYR A 34 -19.25 3.09 -8.08
N THR A 35 -20.55 3.16 -7.97
CA THR A 35 -21.47 2.38 -8.82
C THR A 35 -22.60 3.26 -9.29
N ALA A 36 -23.03 3.05 -10.52
CA ALA A 36 -24.20 3.72 -11.12
C ALA A 36 -25.50 3.03 -10.74
N PHE A 37 -25.45 1.85 -10.12
CA PHE A 37 -26.63 1.02 -9.89
C PHE A 37 -26.72 0.69 -8.39
N GLY A 38 -27.72 1.25 -7.70
CA GLY A 38 -27.88 1.00 -6.29
C GLY A 38 -26.73 1.57 -5.48
N HIS A 39 -26.16 0.76 -4.62
CA HIS A 39 -24.99 1.18 -3.83
C HIS A 39 -24.07 -0.03 -3.61
N ILE A 40 -22.82 0.27 -3.30
CA ILE A 40 -21.83 -0.76 -3.01
C ILE A 40 -22.15 -1.32 -1.63
N CYS A 41 -22.29 -2.64 -1.54
CA CYS A 41 -22.68 -3.30 -0.29
C CYS A 41 -21.61 -4.22 0.25
N HIS A 42 -20.59 -4.55 -0.54
CA HIS A 42 -19.47 -5.39 -0.09
C HIS A 42 -18.15 -4.84 -0.60
N TRP A 43 -17.16 -4.84 0.28
CA TRP A 43 -15.77 -4.53 -0.04
C TRP A 43 -14.95 -5.73 0.39
N GLN A 44 -14.38 -6.43 -0.59
CA GLN A 44 -13.56 -7.60 -0.35
C GLN A 44 -12.11 -7.29 -0.69
N TRP A 45 -11.21 -7.68 0.18
CA TRP A 45 -9.81 -7.32 0.07
C TRP A 45 -8.94 -8.57 0.10
N ASP A 46 -7.97 -8.60 -0.82
CA ASP A 46 -6.89 -9.58 -0.86
C ASP A 46 -5.60 -8.79 -0.72
N LEU A 47 -5.05 -8.73 0.48
CA LEU A 47 -3.92 -7.85 0.75
C LEU A 47 -2.58 -8.51 0.44
N ASP A 48 -2.51 -9.83 0.39
CA ASP A 48 -1.26 -10.53 0.10
C ASP A 48 -1.14 -10.96 -1.37
N GLY A 49 -2.18 -10.75 -2.16
CA GLY A 49 -2.13 -11.02 -3.58
C GLY A 49 -2.19 -12.50 -3.95
N ASP A 50 -2.72 -13.35 -3.07
CA ASP A 50 -2.76 -14.80 -3.31
C ASP A 50 -3.98 -15.25 -4.12
N GLY A 51 -4.88 -14.33 -4.45
CA GLY A 51 -6.11 -14.63 -5.18
C GLY A 51 -7.31 -14.95 -4.31
N HIS A 52 -7.12 -15.01 -3.00
CA HIS A 52 -8.22 -15.21 -2.05
C HIS A 52 -8.53 -13.90 -1.34
N TYR A 53 -9.80 -13.56 -1.27
CA TYR A 53 -10.24 -12.35 -0.57
C TYR A 53 -10.50 -12.69 0.89
N GLU A 54 -9.48 -12.53 1.73
CA GLU A 54 -9.53 -12.88 3.15
C GLU A 54 -10.43 -11.96 3.96
N ILE A 55 -10.67 -10.76 3.46
CA ILE A 55 -11.42 -9.75 4.19
C ILE A 55 -12.69 -9.45 3.41
N ASP A 56 -13.82 -9.58 4.05
CA ASP A 56 -15.13 -9.22 3.49
C ASP A 56 -15.75 -8.22 4.46
N SER A 57 -15.87 -6.98 4.03
CA SER A 57 -16.30 -5.89 4.89
C SER A 57 -17.59 -5.28 4.38
N ALA A 58 -18.44 -4.85 5.29
CA ALA A 58 -19.65 -4.09 4.97
C ALA A 58 -19.36 -2.58 4.94
N THR A 59 -18.13 -2.17 5.24
CA THR A 59 -17.71 -0.77 5.22
C THR A 59 -16.52 -0.62 4.27
N PRO A 60 -16.35 0.58 3.68
CA PRO A 60 -15.27 0.78 2.71
C PRO A 60 -13.89 0.91 3.34
N GLU A 61 -13.81 1.11 4.64
CA GLU A 61 -12.53 1.36 5.30
C GLU A 61 -12.09 0.13 6.07
N ILE A 62 -10.79 -0.19 5.95
CA ILE A 62 -10.20 -1.27 6.74
C ILE A 62 -8.87 -0.81 7.31
N THR A 63 -8.47 -1.46 8.40
CA THR A 63 -7.14 -1.29 8.99
C THR A 63 -6.60 -2.68 9.28
N ARG A 64 -5.38 -2.93 8.82
CA ARG A 64 -4.73 -4.24 9.02
C ARG A 64 -3.26 -4.02 9.32
N THR A 65 -2.71 -4.89 10.12
CA THR A 65 -1.28 -4.89 10.44
C THR A 65 -0.61 -5.98 9.62
N LEU A 66 0.39 -5.60 8.81
CA LEU A 66 1.15 -6.52 8.00
C LEU A 66 2.51 -6.73 8.66
N THR A 67 2.89 -8.00 8.83
CA THR A 67 4.11 -8.35 9.54
C THR A 67 5.17 -8.95 8.64
N ARG A 68 4.84 -9.21 7.39
CA ARG A 68 5.73 -9.87 6.45
C ARG A 68 6.28 -8.85 5.47
N ILE A 69 7.59 -8.70 5.46
CA ILE A 69 8.27 -7.76 4.57
C ILE A 69 8.12 -8.23 3.13
N GLY A 70 7.87 -7.33 2.22
CA GLY A 70 7.77 -7.62 0.79
C GLY A 70 6.87 -6.62 0.08
N THR A 71 6.76 -6.82 -1.23
CA THR A 71 5.84 -6.05 -2.06
C THR A 71 4.71 -6.98 -2.48
N TYR A 72 3.48 -6.55 -2.26
CA TYR A 72 2.28 -7.33 -2.52
C TYR A 72 1.43 -6.64 -3.57
N GLN A 73 0.84 -7.41 -4.48
CA GLN A 73 -0.17 -6.91 -5.40
C GLN A 73 -1.53 -7.17 -4.78
N ALA A 74 -2.02 -6.17 -4.05
CA ALA A 74 -3.28 -6.29 -3.35
C ALA A 74 -4.45 -6.08 -4.32
N HIS A 75 -5.57 -6.69 -3.99
CA HIS A 75 -6.79 -6.58 -4.80
C HIS A 75 -7.95 -6.12 -3.93
N LEU A 76 -8.74 -5.22 -4.49
CA LEU A 76 -10.03 -4.83 -3.92
C LEU A 76 -11.11 -5.25 -4.89
N ARG A 77 -12.13 -5.92 -4.38
CA ARG A 77 -13.34 -6.21 -5.17
C ARG A 77 -14.53 -5.56 -4.49
N ILE A 78 -15.24 -4.71 -5.21
CA ILE A 78 -16.47 -4.12 -4.73
C ILE A 78 -17.63 -4.80 -5.42
N THR A 79 -18.75 -4.94 -4.70
CA THR A 79 -19.98 -5.53 -5.22
C THR A 79 -21.14 -4.65 -4.81
N ASP A 80 -22.02 -4.34 -5.75
CA ASP A 80 -23.18 -3.50 -5.47
C ASP A 80 -24.44 -4.36 -5.24
N THR A 81 -25.55 -3.68 -4.96
CA THR A 81 -26.82 -4.35 -4.65
C THR A 81 -27.42 -5.09 -5.82
N THR A 82 -26.91 -4.86 -7.05
CA THR A 82 -27.37 -5.59 -8.24
C THR A 82 -26.55 -6.86 -8.50
N GLY A 83 -25.49 -7.09 -7.69
CA GLY A 83 -24.58 -8.21 -7.91
C GLY A 83 -23.44 -7.90 -8.87
N THR A 84 -23.36 -6.68 -9.39
CA THR A 84 -22.26 -6.26 -10.25
C THR A 84 -21.03 -6.00 -9.40
N SER A 85 -19.86 -6.38 -9.90
CA SER A 85 -18.61 -6.20 -9.17
C SER A 85 -17.53 -5.61 -10.07
N ASP A 86 -16.55 -4.98 -9.43
CA ASP A 86 -15.36 -4.44 -10.08
C ASP A 86 -14.16 -4.69 -9.18
N THR A 87 -13.00 -4.82 -9.79
CA THR A 87 -11.77 -5.10 -9.05
C THR A 87 -10.71 -4.06 -9.37
N LEU A 88 -9.85 -3.85 -8.39
CA LEU A 88 -8.70 -2.96 -8.52
C LEU A 88 -7.48 -3.67 -7.96
N THR A 89 -6.38 -3.60 -8.69
CA THR A 89 -5.08 -4.11 -8.21
C THR A 89 -4.21 -2.91 -7.85
N PHE A 90 -3.58 -2.97 -6.68
CA PHE A 90 -2.72 -1.89 -6.21
C PHE A 90 -1.56 -2.47 -5.41
N PRO A 91 -0.40 -1.81 -5.42
CA PRO A 91 0.75 -2.32 -4.69
C PRO A 91 0.71 -1.93 -3.21
N ILE A 92 1.19 -2.82 -2.37
CA ILE A 92 1.47 -2.53 -0.96
C ILE A 92 2.90 -2.96 -0.69
N GLN A 93 3.70 -2.06 -0.14
CA GLN A 93 5.09 -2.34 0.18
C GLN A 93 5.26 -2.33 1.70
N VAL A 94 5.71 -3.44 2.24
CA VAL A 94 5.99 -3.60 3.66
C VAL A 94 7.49 -3.66 3.83
N THR A 95 8.05 -2.71 4.57
CA THR A 95 9.49 -2.62 4.82
C THR A 95 9.74 -2.57 6.32
N ARG A 96 11.01 -2.67 6.71
CA ARG A 96 11.35 -2.58 8.13
C ARG A 96 11.15 -1.20 8.70
N ASP A 97 11.33 -0.17 7.89
CA ASP A 97 11.31 1.22 8.36
C ASP A 97 10.22 2.07 7.73
N GLY A 98 9.51 1.55 6.73
CA GLY A 98 8.38 2.27 6.11
C GLY A 98 8.78 3.40 5.20
N ASP A 99 10.01 3.41 4.68
CA ASP A 99 10.49 4.52 3.85
C ASP A 99 10.20 4.35 2.35
N GLY A 100 9.59 3.22 1.97
CA GLY A 100 9.27 2.96 0.58
C GLY A 100 10.41 2.32 -0.21
N VAL A 101 11.55 2.09 0.41
CA VAL A 101 12.69 1.44 -0.24
C VAL A 101 12.74 0.00 0.23
N PRO A 102 12.73 -1.00 -0.68
CA PRO A 102 12.84 -2.40 -0.27
C PRO A 102 14.12 -2.64 0.52
N ASP A 103 14.03 -3.45 1.54
CA ASP A 103 15.17 -3.69 2.45
C ASP A 103 16.43 -4.15 1.71
N THR A 104 16.27 -4.86 0.60
CA THR A 104 17.40 -5.33 -0.19
C THR A 104 18.13 -4.21 -0.91
N HIS A 105 17.49 -3.06 -1.07
CA HIS A 105 18.06 -1.89 -1.73
C HIS A 105 18.21 -0.71 -0.79
N ASP A 106 17.95 -0.91 0.49
CA ASP A 106 17.92 0.15 1.49
C ASP A 106 19.26 0.21 2.19
N ASN A 107 19.94 1.35 2.13
CA ASN A 107 21.21 1.52 2.83
C ASN A 107 21.04 1.83 4.32
N CYS A 108 19.80 2.00 4.78
CA CYS A 108 19.44 2.08 6.21
C CYS A 108 18.16 1.29 6.48
N PRO A 109 18.20 -0.06 6.44
CA PRO A 109 16.96 -0.84 6.46
C PRO A 109 16.09 -0.67 7.70
N THR A 110 16.64 -0.17 8.79
CA THR A 110 15.89 0.01 10.04
C THR A 110 15.58 1.46 10.35
N ILE A 111 16.08 2.40 9.54
CA ILE A 111 15.85 3.83 9.74
C ILE A 111 15.32 4.39 8.43
N ALA A 112 14.17 5.07 8.50
CA ALA A 112 13.53 5.59 7.30
C ALA A 112 14.40 6.65 6.64
N ASN A 113 14.77 6.44 5.37
CA ASN A 113 15.56 7.38 4.58
C ASN A 113 15.21 7.20 3.11
N GLN A 114 14.07 7.73 2.73
CA GLN A 114 13.54 7.55 1.38
C GLN A 114 14.51 8.04 0.30
N ASP A 115 15.32 9.04 0.60
CA ASP A 115 16.26 9.59 -0.36
C ASP A 115 17.54 8.77 -0.54
N GLN A 116 17.80 7.81 0.34
CA GLN A 116 18.97 6.93 0.25
C GLN A 116 20.30 7.66 0.17
N THR A 117 20.38 8.84 0.78
CA THR A 117 21.58 9.66 0.74
C THR A 117 22.75 8.95 1.42
N ASP A 118 23.89 8.93 0.76
CA ASP A 118 25.13 8.33 1.24
C ASP A 118 26.28 9.24 0.82
N THR A 119 26.59 10.21 1.67
CA THR A 119 27.51 11.30 1.32
C THR A 119 28.95 10.80 1.10
N ASP A 120 29.40 9.86 1.91
CA ASP A 120 30.78 9.36 1.80
C ASP A 120 30.89 8.09 0.96
N HIS A 121 29.76 7.60 0.42
CA HIS A 121 29.74 6.46 -0.51
C HIS A 121 30.32 5.17 0.07
N ASP A 122 30.10 4.93 1.36
CA ASP A 122 30.60 3.70 2.00
C ASP A 122 29.57 2.56 2.03
N GLY A 123 28.39 2.79 1.45
CA GLY A 123 27.32 1.80 1.43
C GLY A 123 26.36 1.90 2.61
N ILE A 124 26.63 2.81 3.53
CA ILE A 124 25.77 3.06 4.70
C ILE A 124 25.15 4.43 4.50
N GLY A 125 23.81 4.50 4.55
CA GLY A 125 23.10 5.76 4.36
C GLY A 125 23.36 6.75 5.49
N ASP A 126 23.30 8.05 5.15
CA ASP A 126 23.58 9.10 6.12
C ASP A 126 22.71 8.99 7.37
N ALA A 127 21.48 8.56 7.23
CA ALA A 127 20.55 8.48 8.35
C ALA A 127 21.00 7.51 9.44
N CYS A 128 21.81 6.51 9.10
CA CYS A 128 22.30 5.50 10.02
C CYS A 128 23.83 5.45 10.10
N ASP A 129 24.51 6.40 9.44
CA ASP A 129 25.98 6.41 9.35
C ASP A 129 26.53 7.43 10.33
N PRO A 130 27.42 7.02 11.26
CA PRO A 130 28.06 7.98 12.16
C PRO A 130 29.11 8.85 11.49
N HIS A 131 29.50 8.54 10.24
CA HIS A 131 30.59 9.24 9.53
C HIS A 131 30.10 9.73 8.16
N THR A 132 29.11 10.62 8.15
CA THR A 132 28.42 11.00 6.93
C THR A 132 29.25 11.84 5.95
N THR A 133 30.30 12.50 6.42
CA THR A 133 31.06 13.44 5.59
C THR A 133 32.39 12.87 5.12
N THR A 134 32.89 11.81 5.74
CA THR A 134 34.13 11.15 5.34
C THR A 134 33.99 9.68 5.61
N LYS A 135 34.73 8.88 4.85
CA LYS A 135 34.78 7.45 5.14
C LYS A 135 35.46 7.24 6.49
N ALA A 136 35.13 6.10 7.09
CA ALA A 136 35.75 5.74 8.35
C ALA A 136 37.27 5.77 8.23
N PRO A 137 37.97 6.16 9.27
CA PRO A 137 39.43 6.16 9.24
C PRO A 137 39.97 4.78 8.93
N ARG A 138 41.07 4.75 8.25
CA ARG A 138 41.73 3.50 7.88
C ARG A 138 42.89 3.21 8.78
#